data_630d592c4f9602f88a7d6a8d820f6f37
#
_entry.id   630d592c4f9602f88a7d6a8d820f6f37
#
_cell.length_a   1.000
_cell.length_b   1.000
_cell.length_c   1.000
_cell.angle_alpha   90.00
_cell.angle_beta   90.00
_cell.angle_gamma   90.00
#
_symmetry.space_group_name_H-M   'P 1'
#
loop_
_entity.id
_entity.type
_entity.pdbx_description
1 polymer ?
#
loop_
_entity_poly.entity_id
_entity_poly.type
_entity_poly.pdbx_seq_one_letter_code
_entity_poly.pdbx_strand_id
1 'polypeptide(L)'
;MQPIHSTTILAVLHNGQVAIGGDGQATMGNTIAKSNVKKIRKLQDGKILVGFAGSTADAFTLLDRFDEKLNSYGGNMKRSAIELAKDWRTDRYLRKLEAMLITVNKEEILIVSGTGDVLEPDHQVAAIGSGSMYAQSAALALKKHAPHLTAEEMVRESLTIAADICIYTNHNLVIERIA
;
A
#
# COMPACT_ATOMS: atom_id res chain seq x y z
N MET A 1 1.88 -25.46 3.39
CA MET A 1 1.38 -24.31 4.17
C MET A 1 0.54 -23.46 3.25
N GLN A 2 -0.72 -23.22 3.59
CA GLN A 2 -1.56 -22.38 2.74
C GLN A 2 -1.04 -20.93 2.82
N PRO A 3 -0.91 -20.23 1.70
CA PRO A 3 -0.45 -18.84 1.70
C PRO A 3 -1.43 -17.96 2.48
N ILE A 4 -0.91 -17.07 3.31
CA ILE A 4 -1.72 -16.03 3.95
C ILE A 4 -2.04 -15.01 2.89
N HIS A 5 -3.29 -15.03 2.44
CA HIS A 5 -3.80 -14.02 1.54
C HIS A 5 -4.76 -13.12 2.32
N SER A 6 -4.50 -11.88 2.34
CA SER A 6 -5.52 -10.86 2.50
C SER A 6 -4.87 -9.53 2.79
N THR A 7 -5.13 -8.64 1.98
CA THR A 7 -4.79 -7.24 2.22
C THR A 7 -5.36 -6.44 1.07
N THR A 8 -5.95 -5.33 1.39
CA THR A 8 -6.25 -4.30 0.41
C THR A 8 -5.64 -3.01 0.91
N ILE A 9 -4.76 -2.46 0.13
CA ILE A 9 -4.16 -1.13 0.36
C ILE A 9 -4.57 -0.24 -0.79
N LEU A 10 -4.97 0.99 -0.47
CA LEU A 10 -5.32 2.02 -1.44
C LEU A 10 -4.64 3.34 -1.05
N ALA A 11 -4.00 3.97 -2.01
CA ALA A 11 -3.46 5.32 -1.89
C ALA A 11 -4.07 6.25 -2.93
N VAL A 12 -4.39 7.46 -2.50
CA VAL A 12 -4.96 8.52 -3.34
C VAL A 12 -4.22 9.83 -3.08
N LEU A 13 -3.79 10.48 -4.14
CA LEU A 13 -3.33 11.86 -4.13
C LEU A 13 -4.33 12.70 -4.92
N HIS A 14 -4.93 13.68 -4.24
CA HIS A 14 -6.01 14.48 -4.80
C HIS A 14 -5.97 15.90 -4.23
N ASN A 15 -5.94 16.91 -5.10
CA ASN A 15 -5.92 18.33 -4.72
C ASN A 15 -4.82 18.66 -3.68
N GLY A 16 -3.61 18.13 -3.85
CA GLY A 16 -2.50 18.35 -2.92
C GLY A 16 -2.59 17.61 -1.60
N GLN A 17 -3.62 16.78 -1.41
CA GLN A 17 -3.79 15.91 -0.25
C GLN A 17 -3.40 14.49 -0.61
N VAL A 18 -2.72 13.81 0.30
CA VAL A 18 -2.38 12.40 0.17
C VAL A 18 -2.98 11.60 1.32
N ALA A 19 -3.61 10.49 0.99
CA ALA A 19 -4.07 9.51 1.97
C ALA A 19 -3.74 8.09 1.50
N ILE A 20 -3.44 7.23 2.45
CA ILE A 20 -3.26 5.80 2.25
C ILE A 20 -4.04 5.05 3.31
N GLY A 21 -4.72 4.00 2.91
CA GLY A 21 -5.49 3.18 3.82
C GLY A 21 -5.35 1.70 3.53
N GLY A 22 -5.68 0.91 4.53
CA GLY A 22 -5.73 -0.53 4.42
C GLY A 22 -6.77 -1.13 5.34
N ASP A 23 -7.25 -2.31 4.99
CA ASP A 23 -8.07 -3.12 5.87
C ASP A 23 -7.22 -3.89 6.90
N GLY A 24 -7.86 -4.52 7.86
CA GLY A 24 -7.19 -5.25 8.94
C GLY A 24 -7.18 -6.77 8.80
N GLN A 25 -7.77 -7.34 7.76
CA GLN A 25 -7.93 -8.78 7.67
C GLN A 25 -6.65 -9.51 7.30
N ALA A 26 -6.34 -10.57 8.03
CA ALA A 26 -5.38 -11.60 7.66
C ALA A 26 -6.12 -12.94 7.58
N THR A 27 -6.02 -13.61 6.44
CA THR A 27 -6.75 -14.85 6.14
C THR A 27 -5.77 -15.99 5.89
N MET A 28 -6.06 -17.13 6.44
CA MET A 28 -5.33 -18.39 6.23
C MET A 28 -6.25 -19.37 5.54
N GLY A 29 -6.08 -19.58 4.24
CA GLY A 29 -7.03 -20.33 3.43
C GLY A 29 -8.43 -19.70 3.49
N ASN A 30 -9.40 -20.43 4.03
CA ASN A 30 -10.80 -19.98 4.17
C ASN A 30 -11.13 -19.46 5.58
N THR A 31 -10.13 -19.23 6.43
CA THR A 31 -10.31 -18.83 7.83
C THR A 31 -9.69 -17.46 8.09
N ILE A 32 -10.44 -16.59 8.76
CA ILE A 32 -9.91 -15.30 9.24
C ILE A 32 -9.00 -15.58 10.44
N ALA A 33 -7.70 -15.36 10.26
CA ALA A 33 -6.71 -15.56 11.32
C ALA A 33 -6.60 -14.34 12.24
N LYS A 34 -6.77 -13.13 11.69
CA LYS A 34 -6.75 -11.85 12.44
C LYS A 34 -7.55 -10.80 11.67
N SER A 35 -8.20 -9.89 12.41
CA SER A 35 -9.10 -8.88 11.82
C SER A 35 -8.61 -7.43 11.97
N ASN A 36 -7.49 -7.20 12.65
CA ASN A 36 -6.98 -5.86 12.97
C ASN A 36 -5.47 -5.72 12.76
N VAL A 37 -4.94 -6.29 11.70
CA VAL A 37 -3.53 -6.14 11.32
C VAL A 37 -3.28 -4.71 10.84
N LYS A 38 -2.24 -4.09 11.37
CA LYS A 38 -1.78 -2.77 10.88
C LYS A 38 -0.87 -2.96 9.67
N LYS A 39 -1.31 -2.50 8.51
CA LYS A 39 -0.64 -2.63 7.22
C LYS A 39 -0.05 -1.32 6.69
N ILE A 40 -0.22 -0.25 7.43
CA ILE A 40 0.33 1.08 7.11
C ILE A 40 1.40 1.45 8.14
N ARG A 41 2.51 1.99 7.66
CA ARG A 41 3.63 2.48 8.49
C ARG A 41 4.00 3.90 8.10
N LYS A 42 4.41 4.66 9.10
CA LYS A 42 4.96 6.02 8.93
C LYS A 42 6.47 5.96 9.00
N LEU A 43 7.14 6.53 8.02
CA LEU A 43 8.60 6.65 7.94
C LEU A 43 8.98 8.13 7.82
N GLN A 44 10.24 8.46 8.12
CA GLN A 44 10.78 9.82 7.97
C GLN A 44 9.90 10.87 8.71
N ASP A 45 9.60 10.61 9.99
CA ASP A 45 8.76 11.49 10.83
C ASP A 45 7.37 11.78 10.22
N GLY A 46 6.79 10.79 9.55
CA GLY A 46 5.47 10.90 8.93
C GLY A 46 5.45 11.60 7.57
N LYS A 47 6.59 11.93 7.01
CA LYS A 47 6.68 12.52 5.65
C LYS A 47 6.49 11.48 4.55
N ILE A 48 6.70 10.21 4.88
CA ILE A 48 6.50 9.08 3.98
C ILE A 48 5.60 8.06 4.66
N LEU A 49 4.59 7.60 3.93
CA LEU A 49 3.71 6.53 4.38
C LEU A 49 3.93 5.31 3.46
N VAL A 50 3.89 4.13 4.05
CA VAL A 50 4.05 2.87 3.32
C VAL A 50 2.92 1.92 3.69
N GLY A 51 2.32 1.32 2.68
CA GLY A 51 1.37 0.22 2.82
C GLY A 51 1.92 -1.04 2.16
N PHE A 52 1.62 -2.20 2.70
CA PHE A 52 2.11 -3.46 2.17
C PHE A 52 1.01 -4.51 2.04
N ALA A 53 1.16 -5.36 1.04
CA ALA A 53 0.35 -6.56 0.81
C ALA A 53 1.24 -7.79 0.65
N GLY A 54 0.77 -8.93 1.11
CA GLY A 54 1.50 -10.20 1.09
C GLY A 54 1.79 -10.75 2.48
N SER A 55 2.81 -11.58 2.62
CA SER A 55 3.23 -12.13 3.91
C SER A 55 3.70 -11.01 4.85
N THR A 56 3.21 -11.02 6.07
CA THR A 56 3.57 -10.00 7.09
C THR A 56 5.07 -10.04 7.40
N ALA A 57 5.67 -11.20 7.51
CA ALA A 57 7.11 -11.34 7.77
C ALA A 57 7.95 -10.79 6.62
N ASP A 58 7.56 -11.09 5.37
CA ASP A 58 8.22 -10.57 4.18
C ASP A 58 8.09 -9.06 4.07
N ALA A 59 6.90 -8.54 4.39
CA ALA A 59 6.65 -7.11 4.39
C ALA A 59 7.52 -6.36 5.40
N PHE A 60 7.70 -6.88 6.60
CA PHE A 60 8.58 -6.26 7.60
C PHE A 60 10.04 -6.21 7.14
N THR A 61 10.53 -7.29 6.53
CA THR A 61 11.89 -7.30 5.97
C THR A 61 12.06 -6.22 4.90
N LEU A 62 11.08 -6.08 4.02
CA LEU A 62 11.13 -5.06 2.96
C LEU A 62 10.99 -3.64 3.50
N LEU A 63 10.17 -3.45 4.53
CA LEU A 63 10.05 -2.16 5.21
C LEU A 63 11.36 -1.72 5.86
N ASP A 64 12.03 -2.63 6.56
CA ASP A 64 13.34 -2.34 7.17
C ASP A 64 14.37 -1.96 6.11
N ARG A 65 14.43 -2.70 5.00
CA ARG A 65 15.29 -2.39 3.86
C ARG A 65 14.95 -1.05 3.21
N PHE A 66 13.66 -0.72 3.10
CA PHE A 66 13.23 0.56 2.55
C PHE A 66 13.63 1.72 3.45
N ASP A 67 13.46 1.58 4.76
CA ASP A 67 13.86 2.60 5.73
C ASP A 67 15.37 2.83 5.72
N GLU A 68 16.18 1.76 5.63
CA GLU A 68 17.63 1.86 5.43
C GLU A 68 17.99 2.67 4.17
N LYS A 69 17.28 2.43 3.04
CA LYS A 69 17.50 3.19 1.80
C LYS A 69 17.09 4.66 1.96
N LEU A 70 15.97 4.93 2.61
CA LEU A 70 15.54 6.31 2.89
C LEU A 70 16.59 7.06 3.71
N ASN A 71 17.14 6.43 4.73
CA ASN A 71 18.20 7.03 5.55
C ASN A 71 19.48 7.26 4.73
N SER A 72 19.84 6.32 3.86
CA SER A 72 21.05 6.41 3.02
C SER A 72 20.93 7.49 1.93
N TYR A 73 19.73 7.76 1.45
CA TYR A 73 19.47 8.72 0.36
C TYR A 73 18.76 10.00 0.81
N GLY A 74 18.88 10.36 2.10
CA GLY A 74 18.39 11.62 2.63
C GLY A 74 16.88 11.81 2.52
N GLY A 75 16.11 10.72 2.62
CA GLY A 75 14.64 10.76 2.53
C GLY A 75 14.11 10.83 1.09
N ASN A 76 14.95 10.68 0.07
CA ASN A 76 14.51 10.65 -1.33
C ASN A 76 13.74 9.36 -1.62
N MET A 77 12.41 9.45 -1.63
CA MET A 77 11.51 8.30 -1.74
C MET A 77 11.69 7.56 -3.07
N LYS A 78 11.72 8.26 -4.18
CA LYS A 78 11.84 7.64 -5.52
C LYS A 78 13.15 6.90 -5.69
N ARG A 79 14.26 7.53 -5.31
CA ARG A 79 15.58 6.88 -5.37
C ARG A 79 15.65 5.66 -4.45
N SER A 80 15.13 5.78 -3.24
CA SER A 80 15.09 4.68 -2.26
C SER A 80 14.26 3.51 -2.76
N ALA A 81 13.11 3.77 -3.39
CA ALA A 81 12.26 2.76 -4.01
C ALA A 81 12.99 2.04 -5.17
N ILE A 82 13.67 2.76 -6.03
CA ILE A 82 14.44 2.19 -7.15
C ILE A 82 15.57 1.29 -6.62
N GLU A 83 16.31 1.75 -5.62
CA GLU A 83 17.41 0.97 -5.04
C GLU A 83 16.90 -0.26 -4.28
N LEU A 84 15.75 -0.15 -3.58
CA LEU A 84 15.10 -1.32 -2.99
C LEU A 84 14.68 -2.33 -4.06
N ALA A 85 14.08 -1.89 -5.14
CA ALA A 85 13.65 -2.75 -6.23
C ALA A 85 14.81 -3.50 -6.89
N LYS A 86 15.96 -2.85 -7.06
CA LYS A 86 17.20 -3.48 -7.54
C LYS A 86 17.67 -4.58 -6.58
N ASP A 87 17.73 -4.29 -5.29
CA ASP A 87 18.12 -5.27 -4.27
C ASP A 87 17.11 -6.42 -4.21
N TRP A 88 15.82 -6.14 -4.26
CA TRP A 88 14.76 -7.14 -4.24
C TRP A 88 14.90 -8.13 -5.40
N ARG A 89 15.20 -7.65 -6.58
CA ARG A 89 15.37 -8.48 -7.76
C ARG A 89 16.67 -9.32 -7.72
N THR A 90 17.76 -8.80 -7.18
CA THR A 90 19.10 -9.38 -7.27
C THR A 90 19.56 -10.15 -6.05
N ASP A 91 19.08 -9.80 -4.87
CA ASP A 91 19.41 -10.46 -3.62
C ASP A 91 18.75 -11.85 -3.54
N ARG A 92 19.54 -12.87 -3.23
CA ARG A 92 19.06 -14.27 -3.16
C ARG A 92 17.97 -14.49 -2.13
N TYR A 93 17.99 -13.73 -1.04
CA TYR A 93 17.01 -13.80 0.02
C TYR A 93 15.76 -12.99 -0.33
N LEU A 94 15.94 -11.73 -0.68
CA LEU A 94 14.82 -10.82 -0.95
C LEU A 94 13.98 -11.26 -2.14
N ARG A 95 14.57 -11.78 -3.21
CA ARG A 95 13.81 -12.22 -4.41
C ARG A 95 12.83 -13.36 -4.17
N LYS A 96 12.92 -14.04 -3.03
CA LYS A 96 11.96 -15.08 -2.61
C LYS A 96 10.77 -14.51 -1.86
N LEU A 97 10.79 -13.24 -1.49
CA LEU A 97 9.73 -12.59 -0.74
C LEU A 97 8.56 -12.26 -1.67
N GLU A 98 7.38 -12.65 -1.25
CA GLU A 98 6.13 -12.39 -1.94
C GLU A 98 5.38 -11.28 -1.23
N ALA A 99 5.61 -10.05 -1.67
CA ALA A 99 4.95 -8.86 -1.17
C ALA A 99 4.92 -7.77 -2.23
N MET A 100 4.10 -6.76 -2.00
CA MET A 100 4.09 -5.50 -2.75
C MET A 100 4.04 -4.35 -1.75
N LEU A 101 4.65 -3.24 -2.11
CA LEU A 101 4.61 -2.01 -1.34
C LEU A 101 3.97 -0.88 -2.15
N ILE A 102 3.19 -0.05 -1.49
CA ILE A 102 2.87 1.31 -1.94
C ILE A 102 3.57 2.27 -1.00
N THR A 103 4.32 3.21 -1.54
CA THR A 103 4.90 4.30 -0.78
C THR A 103 4.42 5.64 -1.31
N VAL A 104 4.11 6.56 -0.40
CA VAL A 104 3.55 7.86 -0.74
C VAL A 104 4.24 8.97 0.05
N ASN A 105 4.40 10.11 -0.61
CA ASN A 105 4.73 11.39 0.01
C ASN A 105 3.76 12.46 -0.52
N LYS A 106 4.02 13.74 -0.25
CA LYS A 106 3.14 14.83 -0.71
C LYS A 106 3.07 15.00 -2.23
N GLU A 107 4.04 14.45 -2.95
CA GLU A 107 4.24 14.72 -4.39
C GLU A 107 3.85 13.53 -5.27
N GLU A 108 4.06 12.31 -4.79
CA GLU A 108 3.94 11.12 -5.62
C GLU A 108 3.51 9.87 -4.86
N ILE A 109 2.98 8.93 -5.61
CA ILE A 109 2.67 7.56 -5.20
C ILE A 109 3.53 6.62 -6.03
N LEU A 110 4.17 5.64 -5.39
CA LEU A 110 4.96 4.61 -6.08
C LEU A 110 4.51 3.21 -5.63
N ILE A 111 4.42 2.29 -6.58
CA ILE A 111 4.24 0.86 -6.33
C ILE A 111 5.58 0.18 -6.55
N VAL A 112 6.02 -0.60 -5.57
CA VAL A 112 7.26 -1.38 -5.64
C VAL A 112 6.93 -2.86 -5.57
N SER A 113 7.42 -3.62 -6.54
CA SER A 113 7.18 -5.06 -6.64
C SER A 113 8.48 -5.88 -6.63
N GLY A 114 8.35 -7.16 -6.32
CA GLY A 114 9.48 -8.10 -6.28
C GLY A 114 10.09 -8.42 -7.64
N THR A 115 9.46 -8.00 -8.73
CA THR A 115 10.02 -8.11 -10.08
C THR A 115 11.08 -7.05 -10.38
N GLY A 116 11.28 -6.11 -9.45
CA GLY A 116 12.20 -4.99 -9.60
C GLY A 116 11.58 -3.76 -10.25
N ASP A 117 10.24 -3.76 -10.38
CA ASP A 117 9.51 -2.64 -10.95
C ASP A 117 9.19 -1.58 -9.88
N VAL A 118 9.34 -0.33 -10.28
CA VAL A 118 8.82 0.83 -9.56
C VAL A 118 7.87 1.55 -10.50
N LEU A 119 6.59 1.52 -10.17
CA LEU A 119 5.53 2.08 -11.01
C LEU A 119 4.95 3.34 -10.36
N GLU A 120 4.85 4.38 -11.14
CA GLU A 120 4.06 5.57 -10.80
C GLU A 120 2.66 5.38 -11.40
N PRO A 121 1.59 5.33 -10.59
CA PRO A 121 0.26 5.01 -11.10
C PRO A 121 -0.33 6.17 -11.90
N ASP A 122 -1.07 5.84 -12.94
CA ASP A 122 -1.91 6.81 -13.62
C ASP A 122 -2.97 7.37 -12.68
N HIS A 123 -3.38 8.62 -12.91
CA HIS A 123 -4.44 9.31 -12.14
C HIS A 123 -4.17 9.45 -10.63
N GLN A 124 -2.95 9.18 -10.16
CA GLN A 124 -2.57 9.32 -8.75
C GLN A 124 -3.46 8.48 -7.81
N VAL A 125 -3.80 7.29 -8.23
CA VAL A 125 -4.50 6.26 -7.47
C VAL A 125 -3.74 4.95 -7.62
N ALA A 126 -3.38 4.32 -6.51
CA ALA A 126 -2.73 3.01 -6.52
C ALA A 126 -3.38 2.09 -5.50
N ALA A 127 -3.60 0.84 -5.89
CA ALA A 127 -4.09 -0.19 -4.99
C ALA A 127 -3.30 -1.49 -5.18
N ILE A 128 -3.10 -2.22 -4.10
CA ILE A 128 -2.47 -3.54 -4.07
C ILE A 128 -3.28 -4.49 -3.20
N GLY A 129 -3.13 -5.78 -3.45
CA GLY A 129 -3.76 -6.83 -2.67
C GLY A 129 -5.07 -7.36 -3.26
N SER A 130 -5.75 -8.19 -2.49
CA SER A 130 -6.90 -8.99 -2.97
C SER A 130 -8.10 -8.16 -3.42
N GLY A 131 -8.42 -7.07 -2.71
CA GLY A 131 -9.51 -6.16 -3.06
C GLY A 131 -9.08 -4.95 -3.89
N SER A 132 -7.84 -4.95 -4.41
CA SER A 132 -7.24 -3.78 -5.06
C SER A 132 -8.06 -3.25 -6.25
N MET A 133 -8.58 -4.13 -7.09
CA MET A 133 -9.34 -3.71 -8.27
C MET A 133 -10.66 -3.03 -7.91
N TYR A 134 -11.34 -3.50 -6.88
CA TYR A 134 -12.56 -2.88 -6.37
C TYR A 134 -12.28 -1.49 -5.79
N ALA A 135 -11.26 -1.41 -4.92
CA ALA A 135 -10.85 -0.14 -4.31
C ALA A 135 -10.38 0.88 -5.35
N GLN A 136 -9.54 0.46 -6.30
CA GLN A 136 -9.04 1.32 -7.37
C GLN A 136 -10.15 1.82 -8.27
N SER A 137 -11.05 0.96 -8.69
CA SER A 137 -12.19 1.34 -9.53
C SER A 137 -13.11 2.36 -8.85
N ALA A 138 -13.39 2.14 -7.56
CA ALA A 138 -14.19 3.07 -6.75
C ALA A 138 -13.47 4.43 -6.61
N ALA A 139 -12.20 4.44 -6.29
CA ALA A 139 -11.41 5.68 -6.14
C ALA A 139 -11.33 6.49 -7.44
N LEU A 140 -11.12 5.83 -8.58
CA LEU A 140 -11.12 6.48 -9.88
C LEU A 140 -12.48 7.11 -10.21
N ALA A 141 -13.57 6.42 -9.91
CA ALA A 141 -14.92 6.95 -10.10
C ALA A 141 -15.17 8.17 -9.18
N LEU A 142 -14.76 8.10 -7.92
CA LEU A 142 -14.91 9.22 -6.97
C LEU A 142 -14.08 10.44 -7.40
N LYS A 143 -12.84 10.25 -7.85
CA LYS A 143 -12.03 11.37 -8.37
C LYS A 143 -12.70 12.05 -9.55
N LYS A 144 -13.34 11.30 -10.41
CA LYS A 144 -13.99 11.82 -11.63
C LYS A 144 -15.32 12.50 -11.33
N HIS A 145 -16.16 11.92 -10.47
CA HIS A 145 -17.56 12.32 -10.29
C HIS A 145 -17.85 13.00 -8.95
N ALA A 146 -16.97 12.89 -7.97
CA ALA A 146 -17.08 13.51 -6.66
C ALA A 146 -15.77 14.24 -6.25
N PRO A 147 -15.24 15.15 -7.10
CA PRO A 147 -13.93 15.77 -6.88
C PRO A 147 -13.88 16.68 -5.64
N HIS A 148 -15.02 16.98 -5.02
CA HIS A 148 -15.12 17.74 -3.77
C HIS A 148 -14.73 16.94 -2.53
N LEU A 149 -14.67 15.61 -2.62
CA LEU A 149 -14.22 14.75 -1.52
C LEU A 149 -12.73 14.93 -1.27
N THR A 150 -12.32 14.81 0.01
CA THR A 150 -10.91 14.75 0.38
C THR A 150 -10.29 13.41 -0.02
N ALA A 151 -8.96 13.36 -0.11
CA ALA A 151 -8.25 12.11 -0.37
C ALA A 151 -8.58 11.04 0.69
N GLU A 152 -8.70 11.44 1.96
CA GLU A 152 -9.08 10.53 3.06
C GLU A 152 -10.50 9.96 2.86
N GLU A 153 -11.47 10.79 2.51
CA GLU A 153 -12.84 10.36 2.24
C GLU A 153 -12.88 9.40 1.04
N MET A 154 -12.15 9.69 -0.03
CA MET A 154 -12.06 8.80 -1.19
C MET A 154 -11.48 7.44 -0.82
N VAL A 155 -10.42 7.40 -0.01
CA VAL A 155 -9.82 6.16 0.48
C VAL A 155 -10.81 5.37 1.34
N ARG A 156 -11.49 6.02 2.26
CA ARG A 156 -12.48 5.40 3.15
C ARG A 156 -13.64 4.77 2.39
N GLU A 157 -14.27 5.52 1.51
CA GLU A 157 -15.40 5.04 0.70
C GLU A 157 -14.97 3.88 -0.21
N SER A 158 -13.83 4.01 -0.87
CA SER A 158 -13.34 2.99 -1.80
C SER A 158 -12.97 1.68 -1.11
N LEU A 159 -12.34 1.75 0.07
CA LEU A 159 -12.03 0.56 0.86
C LEU A 159 -13.29 -0.08 1.47
N THR A 160 -14.29 0.71 1.83
CA THR A 160 -15.60 0.21 2.27
C THR A 160 -16.27 -0.59 1.17
N ILE A 161 -16.29 -0.08 -0.06
CA ILE A 161 -16.81 -0.79 -1.23
C ILE A 161 -16.04 -2.08 -1.49
N ALA A 162 -14.72 -2.03 -1.41
CA ALA A 162 -13.89 -3.23 -1.56
C ALA A 162 -14.19 -4.28 -0.48
N ALA A 163 -14.42 -3.86 0.76
CA ALA A 163 -14.78 -4.75 1.87
C ALA A 163 -16.17 -5.37 1.69
N ASP A 164 -17.11 -4.68 1.07
CA ASP A 164 -18.45 -5.19 0.77
C ASP A 164 -18.44 -6.28 -0.33
N ILE A 165 -17.41 -6.30 -1.17
CA ILE A 165 -17.33 -7.20 -2.32
C ILE A 165 -16.31 -8.32 -2.09
N CYS A 166 -15.12 -7.97 -1.61
CA CYS A 166 -13.99 -8.90 -1.48
C CYS A 166 -14.03 -9.63 -0.15
N ILE A 167 -14.14 -10.95 -0.17
CA ILE A 167 -14.17 -11.78 1.04
C ILE A 167 -12.87 -11.73 1.86
N TYR A 168 -11.78 -11.27 1.26
CA TYR A 168 -10.46 -11.12 1.90
C TYR A 168 -10.20 -9.70 2.45
N THR A 169 -11.19 -8.84 2.44
CA THR A 169 -11.10 -7.44 2.88
C THR A 169 -12.19 -7.18 3.92
N ASN A 170 -11.82 -6.61 5.06
CA ASN A 170 -12.81 -6.25 6.09
C ASN A 170 -12.96 -4.73 6.26
N HIS A 171 -13.92 -4.32 7.10
CA HIS A 171 -14.25 -2.92 7.38
C HIS A 171 -13.43 -2.32 8.52
N ASN A 172 -12.44 -3.03 9.06
CA ASN A 172 -11.52 -2.49 10.06
C ASN A 172 -10.42 -1.69 9.35
N LEU A 173 -10.73 -0.47 9.00
CA LEU A 173 -9.87 0.39 8.18
C LEU A 173 -8.91 1.21 9.06
N VAL A 174 -7.66 1.26 8.64
CA VAL A 174 -6.66 2.22 9.13
C VAL A 174 -6.31 3.14 7.97
N ILE A 175 -6.50 4.43 8.15
CA ILE A 175 -6.22 5.44 7.12
C ILE A 175 -5.27 6.48 7.72
N GLU A 176 -4.21 6.75 7.00
CA GLU A 176 -3.21 7.74 7.35
C GLU A 176 -3.11 8.79 6.24
N ARG A 177 -2.80 10.02 6.63
CA ARG A 177 -2.63 11.13 5.70
C ARG A 177 -1.36 11.91 6.02
N ILE A 178 -0.85 12.58 5.02
CA ILE A 178 0.20 13.58 5.17
C ILE A 178 -0.48 14.94 5.07
N ALA A 179 -0.29 15.70 6.11
CA ALA A 179 -0.84 17.06 6.21
C ALA A 179 -0.09 18.06 5.27
#